data_72ce3703be83d9a49ddc487a3d350037
#
_entry.id   72ce3703be83d9a49ddc487a3d350037
#
_cell.length_a   1.000
_cell.length_b   1.000
_cell.length_c   1.000
_cell.angle_alpha   90.00
_cell.angle_beta   90.00
_cell.angle_gamma   90.00
#
_symmetry.space_group_name_H-M   'P 1'
#
loop_
_entity.id
_entity.type
_entity.pdbx_description
1 polymer ?
#
loop_
_entity_poly.entity_id
_entity_poly.type
_entity_poly.pdbx_seq_one_letter_code
_entity_poly.pdbx_strand_id
1 'polypeptide(L)'
;MRCMSFDVLARLRSDVVSRVAVNEREQVSVERFVEVFDQLSDPLSQEFDPVHVTGSALVVGPRGVILLKHKRLGFWLQPGGHIDPGETPWAAALRETREETGLDVAFLDSLDADGVPPLVHVDVHAGGRGHTHLDVRYLIDGGAGDPAPPAGESQEIDWFEWDAAVERADPGLEGILRHLQARFTS
;
A
#
# COMPACT_ATOMS: atom_id res chain seq x y z
N MET A 1 -12.06 9.13 -22.95
CA MET A 1 -11.10 8.63 -21.96
C MET A 1 -10.82 9.60 -20.80
N ARG A 2 -11.42 10.80 -20.74
CA ARG A 2 -11.22 11.80 -19.67
C ARG A 2 -12.10 11.62 -18.41
N CYS A 3 -13.10 10.73 -18.46
CA CYS A 3 -14.04 10.59 -17.33
C CYS A 3 -13.48 9.71 -16.18
N MET A 4 -12.69 8.66 -16.54
CA MET A 4 -12.22 7.71 -15.53
C MET A 4 -11.18 8.31 -14.55
N SER A 5 -10.27 9.18 -15.01
CA SER A 5 -9.24 9.73 -14.14
C SER A 5 -9.79 10.70 -13.09
N PHE A 6 -10.82 11.49 -13.44
CA PHE A 6 -11.46 12.40 -12.50
C PHE A 6 -12.20 11.63 -11.39
N ASP A 7 -12.93 10.59 -11.76
CA ASP A 7 -13.65 9.75 -10.80
C ASP A 7 -12.70 9.03 -9.83
N VAL A 8 -11.56 8.53 -10.34
CA VAL A 8 -10.52 7.88 -9.50
C VAL A 8 -9.92 8.85 -8.50
N LEU A 9 -9.58 10.06 -8.90
CA LEU A 9 -9.00 11.06 -8.01
C LEU A 9 -10.00 11.55 -6.96
N ALA A 10 -11.22 11.83 -7.35
CA ALA A 10 -12.29 12.22 -6.42
C ALA A 10 -12.59 11.09 -5.44
N ARG A 11 -12.61 9.83 -5.89
CA ARG A 11 -12.80 8.66 -5.06
C ARG A 11 -11.66 8.51 -4.05
N LEU A 12 -10.41 8.51 -4.50
CA LEU A 12 -9.24 8.39 -3.64
C LEU A 12 -9.22 9.46 -2.55
N ARG A 13 -9.46 10.72 -2.94
CA ARG A 13 -9.54 11.82 -1.99
C ARG A 13 -10.62 11.61 -0.93
N SER A 14 -11.79 11.15 -1.36
CA SER A 14 -12.91 10.85 -0.46
C SER A 14 -12.55 9.74 0.54
N ASP A 15 -11.93 8.67 0.06
CA ASP A 15 -11.51 7.55 0.89
C ASP A 15 -10.47 7.98 1.92
N VAL A 16 -9.48 8.81 1.52
CA VAL A 16 -8.47 9.35 2.44
C VAL A 16 -9.09 10.28 3.48
N VAL A 17 -9.97 11.19 3.09
CA VAL A 17 -10.67 12.12 4.02
C VAL A 17 -11.54 11.35 5.01
N SER A 18 -12.13 10.24 4.59
CA SER A 18 -13.00 9.42 5.43
C SER A 18 -12.22 8.42 6.31
N ARG A 19 -10.90 8.35 6.14
CA ARG A 19 -10.07 7.40 6.85
C ARG A 19 -10.02 7.71 8.35
N VAL A 20 -10.34 6.71 9.17
CA VAL A 20 -10.10 6.75 10.62
C VAL A 20 -8.73 6.18 10.89
N ALA A 21 -7.79 7.05 11.24
CA ALA A 21 -6.39 6.69 11.45
C ALA A 21 -6.22 5.69 12.61
N VAL A 22 -5.33 4.71 12.44
CA VAL A 22 -5.04 3.71 13.48
C VAL A 22 -4.13 4.28 14.60
N ASN A 23 -3.39 5.35 14.30
CA ASN A 23 -2.52 6.04 15.25
C ASN A 23 -2.24 7.49 14.81
N GLU A 24 -1.49 8.23 15.63
CA GLU A 24 -1.11 9.63 15.37
C GLU A 24 -0.27 9.78 14.08
N ARG A 25 0.61 8.83 13.76
CA ARG A 25 1.42 8.86 12.54
C ARG A 25 0.54 8.83 11.29
N GLU A 26 -0.43 7.92 11.24
CA GLU A 26 -1.37 7.88 10.12
C GLU A 26 -2.23 9.14 10.06
N GLN A 27 -2.65 9.68 11.20
CA GLN A 27 -3.40 10.94 11.24
C GLN A 27 -2.63 12.08 10.58
N VAL A 28 -1.36 12.24 10.91
CA VAL A 28 -0.46 13.24 10.27
C VAL A 28 -0.31 12.95 8.78
N SER A 29 -0.21 11.70 8.38
CA SER A 29 -0.13 11.31 6.96
C SER A 29 -1.40 11.65 6.19
N VAL A 30 -2.58 11.40 6.76
CA VAL A 30 -3.87 11.77 6.17
C VAL A 30 -3.97 13.30 6.00
N GLU A 31 -3.63 14.07 7.02
CA GLU A 31 -3.63 15.54 6.96
C GLU A 31 -2.68 16.05 5.87
N ARG A 32 -1.47 15.50 5.82
CA ARG A 32 -0.48 15.87 4.81
C ARG A 32 -0.89 15.48 3.40
N PHE A 33 -1.48 14.28 3.23
CA PHE A 33 -2.04 13.84 1.95
C PHE A 33 -3.06 14.85 1.45
N VAL A 34 -4.06 15.19 2.26
CA VAL A 34 -5.14 16.12 1.89
C VAL A 34 -4.59 17.51 1.56
N GLU A 35 -3.61 18.00 2.34
CA GLU A 35 -2.99 19.31 2.12
C GLU A 35 -2.35 19.44 0.74
N VAL A 36 -1.66 18.40 0.26
CA VAL A 36 -0.88 18.48 -0.97
C VAL A 36 -1.58 17.94 -2.20
N PHE A 37 -2.45 16.95 -2.04
CA PHE A 37 -3.06 16.21 -3.14
C PHE A 37 -3.81 17.10 -4.14
N ASP A 38 -4.58 18.07 -3.65
CA ASP A 38 -5.36 18.99 -4.47
C ASP A 38 -4.49 20.01 -5.24
N GLN A 39 -3.19 20.09 -4.93
CA GLN A 39 -2.24 21.00 -5.55
C GLN A 39 -1.42 20.32 -6.66
N LEU A 40 -1.46 18.99 -6.76
CA LEU A 40 -0.70 18.23 -7.73
C LEU A 40 -1.35 18.28 -9.11
N SER A 41 -0.53 18.41 -10.15
CA SER A 41 -0.99 18.47 -11.54
C SER A 41 -1.43 17.12 -12.08
N ASP A 42 -0.70 16.07 -11.71
CA ASP A 42 -1.02 14.67 -12.02
C ASP A 42 -0.58 13.77 -10.85
N PRO A 43 -1.41 13.68 -9.80
CA PRO A 43 -1.03 13.02 -8.55
C PRO A 43 -0.73 11.52 -8.68
N LEU A 44 -1.12 10.87 -9.77
CA LEU A 44 -0.84 9.45 -9.99
C LEU A 44 0.44 9.21 -10.80
N SER A 45 1.09 10.25 -11.30
CA SER A 45 2.28 10.12 -12.14
C SER A 45 3.56 10.50 -11.41
N GLN A 46 4.51 9.58 -11.33
CA GLN A 46 5.85 9.84 -10.80
C GLN A 46 6.71 10.75 -11.71
N GLU A 47 6.28 11.00 -12.95
CA GLU A 47 7.02 11.78 -13.92
C GLU A 47 6.71 13.28 -13.84
N PHE A 48 5.51 13.65 -13.37
CA PHE A 48 5.05 15.03 -13.35
C PHE A 48 5.42 15.77 -12.07
N ASP A 49 5.32 15.09 -10.93
CA ASP A 49 5.58 15.71 -9.63
C ASP A 49 6.51 14.86 -8.78
N PRO A 50 7.45 15.50 -8.02
CA PRO A 50 8.25 14.79 -7.03
C PRO A 50 7.41 14.27 -5.86
N VAL A 51 6.18 14.75 -5.71
CA VAL A 51 5.16 14.24 -4.77
C VAL A 51 4.08 13.55 -5.58
N HIS A 52 3.86 12.26 -5.35
CA HIS A 52 2.86 11.48 -6.09
C HIS A 52 2.34 10.30 -5.26
N VAL A 53 1.20 9.77 -5.69
CA VAL A 53 0.57 8.63 -5.04
C VAL A 53 1.29 7.33 -5.43
N THR A 54 1.42 6.43 -4.46
CA THR A 54 1.83 5.03 -4.66
C THR A 54 0.74 4.09 -4.14
N GLY A 55 0.66 2.90 -4.74
CA GLY A 55 -0.28 1.86 -4.33
C GLY A 55 0.45 0.69 -3.69
N SER A 56 0.11 0.36 -2.45
CA SER A 56 0.75 -0.71 -1.68
C SER A 56 -0.26 -1.67 -1.07
N ALA A 57 0.22 -2.84 -0.68
CA ALA A 57 -0.59 -3.92 -0.16
C ALA A 57 -0.15 -4.41 1.21
N LEU A 58 -1.10 -4.58 2.11
CA LEU A 58 -0.92 -5.39 3.32
C LEU A 58 -1.39 -6.81 2.98
N VAL A 59 -0.44 -7.68 2.64
CA VAL A 59 -0.71 -9.04 2.17
C VAL A 59 -0.78 -9.97 3.37
N VAL A 60 -1.99 -10.47 3.65
CA VAL A 60 -2.25 -11.29 4.83
C VAL A 60 -2.70 -12.70 4.47
N GLY A 61 -2.54 -13.62 5.40
CA GLY A 61 -2.97 -15.01 5.26
C GLY A 61 -2.87 -15.77 6.57
N PRO A 62 -3.08 -17.10 6.56
CA PRO A 62 -3.02 -17.93 7.78
C PRO A 62 -1.69 -17.89 8.53
N ARG A 63 -0.62 -17.47 7.85
CA ARG A 63 0.74 -17.40 8.39
C ARG A 63 1.11 -16.01 8.92
N GLY A 64 0.20 -15.03 8.86
CA GLY A 64 0.42 -13.64 9.27
C GLY A 64 0.46 -12.69 8.09
N VAL A 65 1.55 -11.97 7.89
CA VAL A 65 1.72 -10.95 6.84
C VAL A 65 3.00 -11.18 6.03
N ILE A 66 2.93 -10.89 4.72
CA ILE A 66 4.14 -10.90 3.86
C ILE A 66 4.85 -9.56 3.97
N LEU A 67 6.15 -9.62 4.20
CA LEU A 67 7.04 -8.49 4.06
C LEU A 67 8.21 -8.86 3.15
N LEU A 68 8.72 -7.87 2.41
CA LEU A 68 9.94 -7.98 1.63
C LEU A 68 11.01 -7.02 2.15
N LYS A 69 12.26 -7.40 2.00
CA LYS A 69 13.38 -6.57 2.46
C LYS A 69 13.81 -5.62 1.34
N HIS A 70 13.70 -4.33 1.62
CA HIS A 70 14.10 -3.31 0.69
C HIS A 70 15.62 -3.34 0.47
N LYS A 71 16.07 -3.58 -0.77
CA LYS A 71 17.48 -3.84 -1.15
C LYS A 71 18.48 -2.77 -0.65
N ARG A 72 18.06 -1.50 -0.54
CA ARG A 72 18.95 -0.38 -0.14
C ARG A 72 18.80 0.02 1.32
N LEU A 73 17.57 -0.03 1.86
CA LEU A 73 17.28 0.48 3.19
C LEU A 73 17.45 -0.57 4.29
N GLY A 74 17.40 -1.86 3.91
CA GLY A 74 17.53 -2.98 4.85
C GLY A 74 16.31 -3.20 5.75
N PHE A 75 15.28 -2.36 5.66
CA PHE A 75 14.00 -2.54 6.36
C PHE A 75 13.12 -3.54 5.63
N TRP A 76 12.23 -4.18 6.41
CA TRP A 76 11.17 -5.01 5.90
C TRP A 76 9.94 -4.14 5.64
N LEU A 77 9.43 -4.18 4.40
CA LEU A 77 8.33 -3.36 3.90
C LEU A 77 7.24 -4.24 3.30
N GLN A 78 6.08 -3.66 3.14
CA GLN A 78 4.99 -4.24 2.37
C GLN A 78 5.29 -4.20 0.86
N PRO A 79 4.70 -5.08 0.04
CA PRO A 79 4.68 -4.94 -1.42
C PRO A 79 4.00 -3.65 -1.87
N GLY A 80 4.49 -3.06 -2.97
CA GLY A 80 3.89 -1.88 -3.55
C GLY A 80 4.84 -1.03 -4.37
N GLY A 81 4.28 -0.11 -5.15
CA GLY A 81 5.05 0.71 -6.06
C GLY A 81 4.27 1.84 -6.73
N HIS A 82 4.82 2.31 -7.82
CA HIS A 82 4.25 3.40 -8.59
C HIS A 82 3.04 2.93 -9.40
N ILE A 83 2.22 3.89 -9.78
CA ILE A 83 0.99 3.67 -10.55
C ILE A 83 1.33 3.84 -12.04
N ASP A 84 1.02 2.85 -12.84
CA ASP A 84 1.23 2.90 -14.28
C ASP A 84 0.20 3.81 -14.98
N PRO A 85 0.54 4.38 -16.15
CA PRO A 85 -0.39 5.24 -16.87
C PRO A 85 -1.76 4.59 -17.13
N GLY A 86 -2.81 5.18 -16.58
CA GLY A 86 -4.18 4.68 -16.71
C GLY A 86 -4.60 3.64 -15.67
N GLU A 87 -3.71 3.29 -14.75
CA GLU A 87 -3.97 2.40 -13.64
C GLU A 87 -4.61 3.15 -12.45
N THR A 88 -5.28 2.42 -11.59
CA THR A 88 -5.79 2.94 -10.32
C THR A 88 -4.84 2.57 -9.17
N PRO A 89 -4.83 3.30 -8.04
CA PRO A 89 -3.97 2.95 -6.91
C PRO A 89 -4.17 1.52 -6.38
N TRP A 90 -5.41 1.04 -6.35
CA TRP A 90 -5.71 -0.34 -5.92
C TRP A 90 -5.31 -1.38 -6.97
N ALA A 91 -5.39 -1.06 -8.27
CA ALA A 91 -4.88 -1.97 -9.29
C ALA A 91 -3.36 -2.07 -9.24
N ALA A 92 -2.66 -0.95 -9.03
CA ALA A 92 -1.22 -0.92 -8.80
C ALA A 92 -0.82 -1.79 -7.60
N ALA A 93 -1.49 -1.63 -6.46
CA ALA A 93 -1.23 -2.44 -5.27
C ALA A 93 -1.37 -3.95 -5.56
N LEU A 94 -2.38 -4.34 -6.33
CA LEU A 94 -2.61 -5.74 -6.69
C LEU A 94 -1.56 -6.27 -7.70
N ARG A 95 -1.18 -5.44 -8.71
CA ARG A 95 -0.14 -5.77 -9.70
C ARG A 95 1.21 -5.92 -9.03
N GLU A 96 1.65 -4.92 -8.26
CA GLU A 96 2.92 -4.94 -7.54
C GLU A 96 3.02 -6.15 -6.59
N THR A 97 1.92 -6.47 -5.89
CA THR A 97 1.90 -7.67 -5.06
C THR A 97 2.18 -8.94 -5.86
N ARG A 98 1.56 -9.10 -7.02
CA ARG A 98 1.81 -10.27 -7.88
C ARG A 98 3.24 -10.32 -8.40
N GLU A 99 3.76 -9.17 -8.82
CA GLU A 99 5.12 -9.04 -9.34
C GLU A 99 6.16 -9.33 -8.26
N GLU A 100 6.01 -8.74 -7.08
CA GLU A 100 6.99 -8.85 -6.00
C GLU A 100 6.89 -10.15 -5.20
N THR A 101 5.72 -10.80 -5.16
CA THR A 101 5.54 -12.05 -4.40
C THR A 101 5.49 -13.30 -5.26
N GLY A 102 5.10 -13.19 -6.52
CA GLY A 102 4.82 -14.34 -7.39
C GLY A 102 3.55 -15.10 -7.03
N LEU A 103 2.72 -14.58 -6.12
CA LEU A 103 1.48 -15.22 -5.66
C LEU A 103 0.28 -14.82 -6.51
N ASP A 104 -0.70 -15.71 -6.61
CA ASP A 104 -2.03 -15.39 -7.13
C ASP A 104 -2.87 -14.82 -5.97
N VAL A 105 -3.12 -13.51 -6.04
CA VAL A 105 -3.70 -12.74 -4.94
C VAL A 105 -4.96 -11.99 -5.36
N ALA A 106 -5.82 -11.71 -4.38
CA ALA A 106 -7.04 -10.92 -4.54
C ALA A 106 -7.23 -9.99 -3.34
N PHE A 107 -8.10 -8.97 -3.47
CA PHE A 107 -8.50 -8.18 -2.31
C PHE A 107 -9.21 -9.05 -1.28
N LEU A 108 -8.84 -8.89 -0.01
CA LEU A 108 -9.43 -9.67 1.08
C LEU A 108 -10.85 -9.19 1.41
N ASP A 109 -11.03 -7.88 1.50
CA ASP A 109 -12.32 -7.29 1.80
C ASP A 109 -13.18 -7.15 0.53
N SER A 110 -14.50 -7.23 0.69
CA SER A 110 -15.42 -7.09 -0.43
C SER A 110 -15.30 -5.73 -1.10
N LEU A 111 -15.31 -5.74 -2.43
CA LEU A 111 -15.39 -4.52 -3.22
C LEU A 111 -16.76 -3.87 -3.05
N ASP A 112 -16.80 -2.55 -3.14
CA ASP A 112 -18.06 -1.82 -3.18
C ASP A 112 -18.79 -1.94 -4.53
N ALA A 113 -19.89 -1.18 -4.70
CA ALA A 113 -20.70 -1.23 -5.91
C ALA A 113 -19.96 -0.76 -7.18
N ASP A 114 -18.91 0.04 -7.01
CA ASP A 114 -18.06 0.54 -8.10
C ASP A 114 -16.84 -0.36 -8.35
N GLY A 115 -16.70 -1.46 -7.60
CA GLY A 115 -15.59 -2.39 -7.71
C GLY A 115 -14.31 -1.89 -7.03
N VAL A 116 -14.41 -0.98 -6.08
CA VAL A 116 -13.27 -0.39 -5.35
C VAL A 116 -13.09 -1.07 -4.00
N PRO A 117 -11.87 -1.54 -3.65
CA PRO A 117 -11.58 -2.09 -2.34
C PRO A 117 -11.50 -1.00 -1.27
N PRO A 118 -11.79 -1.33 0.00
CA PRO A 118 -11.59 -0.39 1.10
C PRO A 118 -10.13 0.05 1.24
N LEU A 119 -9.91 1.35 1.39
CA LEU A 119 -8.61 1.89 1.79
C LEU A 119 -8.38 1.58 3.28
N VAL A 120 -7.27 0.92 3.61
CA VAL A 120 -7.02 0.47 4.98
C VAL A 120 -5.92 1.23 5.71
N HIS A 121 -5.07 1.96 5.00
CA HIS A 121 -4.02 2.77 5.63
C HIS A 121 -3.45 3.82 4.67
N VAL A 122 -2.98 4.93 5.23
CA VAL A 122 -2.28 6.00 4.51
C VAL A 122 -0.95 6.28 5.20
N ASP A 123 0.14 6.37 4.43
CA ASP A 123 1.44 6.81 4.94
C ASP A 123 2.08 7.81 3.97
N VAL A 124 2.57 8.93 4.49
CA VAL A 124 3.31 9.92 3.70
C VAL A 124 4.77 9.87 4.13
N HIS A 125 5.63 9.46 3.21
CA HIS A 125 7.05 9.25 3.51
C HIS A 125 7.97 9.66 2.36
N ALA A 126 9.24 9.83 2.67
CA ALA A 126 10.25 10.07 1.66
C ALA A 126 10.45 8.84 0.78
N GLY A 127 10.29 9.02 -0.51
CA GLY A 127 10.62 8.03 -1.54
C GLY A 127 12.08 8.10 -1.97
N GLY A 128 12.44 7.27 -2.93
CA GLY A 128 13.75 7.35 -3.56
C GLY A 128 13.92 8.62 -4.41
N ARG A 129 15.19 9.04 -4.65
CA ARG A 129 15.54 10.14 -5.58
C ARG A 129 14.94 11.51 -5.23
N GLY A 130 14.62 11.76 -3.97
CA GLY A 130 14.04 13.03 -3.52
C GLY A 130 12.53 13.16 -3.72
N HIS A 131 11.85 12.06 -4.03
CA HIS A 131 10.40 12.03 -4.12
C HIS A 131 9.75 11.93 -2.73
N THR A 132 8.48 12.30 -2.65
CA THR A 132 7.60 12.03 -1.51
C THR A 132 6.45 11.16 -2.00
N HIS A 133 6.28 10.01 -1.38
CA HIS A 133 5.18 9.12 -1.68
C HIS A 133 3.97 9.41 -0.80
N LEU A 134 2.83 9.56 -1.43
CA LEU A 134 1.51 9.55 -0.81
C LEU A 134 0.99 8.11 -0.90
N ASP A 135 1.46 7.25 -0.01
CA ASP A 135 1.24 5.81 -0.10
C ASP A 135 -0.14 5.43 0.44
N VAL A 136 -0.94 4.77 -0.40
CA VAL A 136 -2.27 4.26 -0.05
C VAL A 136 -2.27 2.73 -0.07
N ARG A 137 -2.73 2.13 1.04
CA ARG A 137 -2.58 0.70 1.27
C ARG A 137 -3.91 -0.03 1.29
N TYR A 138 -3.95 -1.18 0.64
CA TYR A 138 -5.11 -2.05 0.52
C TYR A 138 -4.82 -3.41 1.14
N LEU A 139 -5.85 -4.09 1.62
CA LEU A 139 -5.73 -5.40 2.24
C LEU A 139 -5.91 -6.50 1.17
N ILE A 140 -4.91 -7.37 1.06
CA ILE A 140 -4.85 -8.41 0.04
C ILE A 140 -4.72 -9.78 0.71
N ASP A 141 -5.49 -10.75 0.23
CA ASP A 141 -5.36 -12.16 0.60
C ASP A 141 -4.22 -12.79 -0.20
N GLY A 142 -3.16 -13.20 0.49
CA GLY A 142 -2.02 -13.92 -0.07
C GLY A 142 -2.16 -15.45 -0.02
N GLY A 143 -3.27 -15.95 0.51
CA GLY A 143 -3.44 -17.40 0.73
C GLY A 143 -2.42 -17.99 1.70
N ALA A 144 -1.99 -19.21 1.45
CA ALA A 144 -1.05 -19.94 2.31
C ALA A 144 0.25 -20.34 1.59
N GLY A 145 0.39 -20.00 0.31
CA GLY A 145 1.54 -20.34 -0.52
C GLY A 145 2.84 -19.64 -0.10
N ASP A 146 3.97 -20.22 -0.45
CA ASP A 146 5.26 -19.55 -0.27
C ASP A 146 5.46 -18.50 -1.37
N PRO A 147 5.94 -17.29 -1.04
CA PRO A 147 6.33 -16.33 -2.05
C PRO A 147 7.42 -16.92 -2.98
N ALA A 148 7.28 -16.66 -4.27
CA ALA A 148 8.21 -17.09 -5.31
C ALA A 148 8.47 -15.94 -6.29
N PRO A 149 9.10 -14.84 -5.85
CA PRO A 149 9.31 -13.67 -6.67
C PRO A 149 10.16 -13.99 -7.91
N PRO A 150 9.84 -13.41 -9.07
CA PRO A 150 10.63 -13.58 -10.27
C PRO A 150 12.03 -12.96 -10.14
N ALA A 151 12.94 -13.38 -11.02
CA ALA A 151 14.29 -12.81 -11.07
C ALA A 151 14.22 -11.28 -11.36
N GLY A 152 14.87 -10.49 -10.53
CA GLY A 152 14.82 -9.03 -10.58
C GLY A 152 14.15 -8.41 -9.36
N GLU A 153 13.18 -9.09 -8.78
CA GLU A 153 12.53 -8.68 -7.55
C GLU A 153 13.37 -9.04 -6.30
N SER A 154 12.96 -8.55 -5.14
CA SER A 154 13.61 -8.90 -3.89
C SER A 154 13.42 -10.38 -3.61
N GLN A 155 14.54 -11.11 -3.46
CA GLN A 155 14.50 -12.52 -3.07
C GLN A 155 14.42 -12.70 -1.54
N GLU A 156 14.62 -11.63 -0.77
CA GLU A 156 14.39 -11.61 0.67
C GLU A 156 12.94 -11.20 0.93
N ILE A 157 12.04 -12.16 0.84
CA ILE A 157 10.60 -12.01 1.07
C ILE A 157 10.11 -13.25 1.82
N ASP A 158 9.25 -13.08 2.83
CA ASP A 158 8.71 -14.19 3.59
C ASP A 158 7.40 -13.80 4.30
N TRP A 159 6.72 -14.83 4.81
CA TRP A 159 5.66 -14.70 5.79
C TRP A 159 6.22 -14.41 7.17
N PHE A 160 5.62 -13.47 7.86
CA PHE A 160 5.94 -13.14 9.24
C PHE A 160 4.70 -13.31 10.11
N GLU A 161 4.84 -14.02 11.22
CA GLU A 161 3.86 -13.93 12.30
C GLU A 161 3.79 -12.49 12.81
N TRP A 162 2.66 -12.08 13.33
CA TRP A 162 2.36 -10.68 13.63
C TRP A 162 3.39 -10.00 14.52
N ASP A 163 3.81 -10.64 15.63
CA ASP A 163 4.80 -10.06 16.55
C ASP A 163 6.15 -9.85 15.85
N ALA A 164 6.58 -10.82 15.07
CA ALA A 164 7.82 -10.73 14.31
C ALA A 164 7.75 -9.67 13.19
N ALA A 165 6.58 -9.50 12.57
CA ALA A 165 6.34 -8.46 11.57
C ALA A 165 6.44 -7.06 12.20
N VAL A 166 5.78 -6.85 13.33
CA VAL A 166 5.82 -5.57 14.07
C VAL A 166 7.24 -5.21 14.49
N GLU A 167 8.04 -6.21 14.95
CA GLU A 167 9.42 -5.99 15.40
C GLU A 167 10.37 -5.61 14.26
N ARG A 168 10.16 -6.16 13.05
CA ARG A 168 11.11 -6.07 11.94
C ARG A 168 10.76 -5.05 10.88
N ALA A 169 9.48 -4.68 10.79
CA ALA A 169 8.98 -3.77 9.77
C ALA A 169 9.51 -2.34 9.95
N ASP A 170 9.42 -1.59 8.86
CA ASP A 170 9.61 -0.14 8.93
C ASP A 170 8.65 0.48 9.95
N PRO A 171 9.09 1.50 10.71
CA PRO A 171 8.24 2.19 11.69
C PRO A 171 6.91 2.72 11.13
N GLY A 172 6.85 3.00 9.82
CA GLY A 172 5.60 3.40 9.14
C GLY A 172 4.55 2.29 9.05
N LEU A 173 4.94 1.04 9.30
CA LEU A 173 4.03 -0.11 9.31
C LEU A 173 3.55 -0.52 10.69
N GLU A 174 4.26 -0.15 11.76
CA GLU A 174 4.00 -0.66 13.10
C GLU A 174 2.53 -0.52 13.51
N GLY A 175 1.95 0.67 13.33
CA GLY A 175 0.58 0.94 13.77
C GLY A 175 -0.47 0.09 13.06
N ILE A 176 -0.37 0.00 11.74
CA ILE A 176 -1.32 -0.81 10.96
C ILE A 176 -1.12 -2.30 11.20
N LEU A 177 0.11 -2.79 11.38
CA LEU A 177 0.36 -4.19 11.69
C LEU A 177 -0.22 -4.59 13.05
N ARG A 178 -0.10 -3.76 14.08
CA ARG A 178 -0.74 -3.99 15.38
C ARG A 178 -2.27 -3.98 15.27
N HIS A 179 -2.83 -3.08 14.48
CA HIS A 179 -4.27 -3.01 14.24
C HIS A 179 -4.78 -4.29 13.55
N LEU A 180 -4.08 -4.76 12.51
CA LEU A 180 -4.43 -5.99 11.80
C LEU A 180 -4.22 -7.23 12.68
N GLN A 181 -3.14 -7.29 13.46
CA GLN A 181 -2.93 -8.35 14.44
C GLN A 181 -4.16 -8.50 15.35
N ALA A 182 -4.66 -7.41 15.93
CA ALA A 182 -5.86 -7.44 16.76
C ALA A 182 -7.10 -7.94 15.99
N ARG A 183 -7.22 -7.59 14.70
CA ARG A 183 -8.33 -8.06 13.83
C ARG A 183 -8.28 -9.57 13.54
N PHE A 184 -7.07 -10.13 13.33
CA PHE A 184 -6.90 -11.52 12.86
C PHE A 184 -6.57 -12.53 13.96
N THR A 185 -6.29 -12.09 15.19
CA THR A 185 -5.96 -12.99 16.32
C THR A 185 -7.03 -12.98 17.42
N SER A 186 -8.17 -12.30 17.20
CA SER A 186 -9.31 -12.19 18.15
C SER A 186 -10.30 -13.34 18.09
#